data_6ed2eb0fc64b8d4e6bf4609f4b6dad3e
#
_entry.id   6ed2eb0fc64b8d4e6bf4609f4b6dad3e
#
_cell.length_a   1.000
_cell.length_b   1.000
_cell.length_c   1.000
_cell.angle_alpha   90.00
_cell.angle_beta   90.00
_cell.angle_gamma   90.00
#
_symmetry.space_group_name_H-M   'P 1'
#
loop_
_entity.id
_entity.type
_entity.pdbx_description
1 polymer ?
#
loop_
_entity_poly.entity_id
_entity_poly.type
_entity_poly.pdbx_seq_one_letter_code
_entity_poly.pdbx_strand_id
1 'polypeptide(L)'
;DSGFAIIQLAGTRISLNEIQSWRTDNDRRMQHELAVGDVNGDSYTDMVSLDAGEQMLEIFSFAKSGKMLYATGFKIFESKIFSGGETREWQPSQIIITDLTNDNNNDILLLSHDRLLLYRQ
;
A
#
# COMPACT_ATOMS: atom_id res chain seq x y z
N ASP A 1 8.31 -5.11 14.54
CA ASP A 1 7.08 -5.55 13.86
C ASP A 1 6.49 -4.36 13.10
N SER A 2 6.15 -4.54 11.85
CA SER A 2 5.44 -3.57 11.02
C SER A 2 3.98 -3.98 10.85
N GLY A 3 3.08 -3.00 10.82
CA GLY A 3 1.66 -3.29 10.66
C GLY A 3 0.80 -2.04 10.73
N PHE A 4 -0.50 -2.22 10.57
CA PHE A 4 -1.50 -1.16 10.67
C PHE A 4 -2.76 -1.67 11.34
N ALA A 5 -3.57 -0.75 11.81
CA ALA A 5 -4.87 -1.02 12.40
C ALA A 5 -5.93 -0.11 11.80
N ILE A 6 -7.12 -0.65 11.59
CA ILE A 6 -8.30 0.12 11.20
C ILE A 6 -9.04 0.49 12.49
N ILE A 7 -9.22 1.78 12.70
CA ILE A 7 -9.82 2.32 13.90
C ILE A 7 -11.08 3.08 13.51
N GLN A 8 -12.20 2.71 14.11
CA GLN A 8 -13.45 3.43 13.95
C GLN A 8 -13.54 4.57 14.98
N LEU A 9 -13.85 5.75 14.47
CA LEU A 9 -14.25 6.88 15.28
C LEU A 9 -15.76 6.78 15.51
N ALA A 10 -16.21 6.52 16.73
CA ALA A 10 -17.61 6.31 17.04
C ALA A 10 -18.15 7.38 18.01
N GLY A 11 -19.30 7.94 17.66
CA GLY A 11 -20.12 8.79 18.53
C GLY A 11 -19.65 10.22 18.74
N THR A 12 -20.32 10.92 19.67
CA THR A 12 -19.99 12.30 20.09
C THR A 12 -18.81 12.36 21.07
N ARG A 13 -18.43 11.22 21.63
CA ARG A 13 -17.20 11.07 22.42
C ARG A 13 -16.16 10.40 21.53
N ILE A 14 -14.95 10.90 21.56
CA ILE A 14 -13.82 10.27 20.84
C ILE A 14 -13.54 8.93 21.52
N SER A 15 -14.05 7.86 20.94
CA SER A 15 -13.65 6.49 21.28
C SER A 15 -12.98 5.86 20.08
N LEU A 16 -11.79 5.32 20.28
CA LEU A 16 -11.04 4.61 19.26
C LEU A 16 -11.29 3.12 19.45
N ASN A 17 -12.05 2.53 18.54
CA ASN A 17 -12.29 1.10 18.53
C ASN A 17 -11.50 0.48 17.38
N GLU A 18 -10.55 -0.38 17.69
CA GLU A 18 -9.89 -1.19 16.68
C GLU A 18 -10.90 -2.19 16.11
N ILE A 19 -11.14 -2.11 14.80
CA ILE A 19 -12.02 -3.04 14.09
C ILE A 19 -11.23 -4.22 13.61
N GLN A 20 -10.04 -3.97 13.07
CA GLN A 20 -9.16 -4.96 12.47
C GLN A 20 -7.74 -4.46 12.49
N SER A 21 -6.78 -5.38 12.64
CA SER A 21 -5.36 -5.08 12.48
C SER A 21 -4.68 -6.15 11.64
N TRP A 22 -3.59 -5.74 11.02
CA TRP A 22 -2.68 -6.60 10.31
C TRP A 22 -1.26 -6.34 10.80
N ARG A 23 -0.49 -7.41 10.99
CA ARG A 23 0.91 -7.35 11.39
C ARG A 23 1.70 -8.39 10.63
N THR A 24 2.98 -8.12 10.44
CA THR A 24 3.93 -9.06 9.88
C THR A 24 4.95 -9.47 10.93
N ASP A 25 5.32 -10.75 10.94
CA ASP A 25 6.40 -11.27 11.78
C ASP A 25 7.78 -11.08 11.13
N ASN A 26 7.83 -10.55 9.91
CA ASN A 26 9.08 -10.28 9.22
C ASN A 26 9.68 -8.95 9.71
N ASP A 27 10.78 -9.02 10.43
CA ASP A 27 11.49 -7.88 11.02
C ASP A 27 12.15 -6.94 9.99
N ARG A 28 12.28 -7.40 8.75
CA ARG A 28 12.78 -6.59 7.63
C ARG A 28 11.71 -5.72 6.98
N ARG A 29 10.44 -5.98 7.28
CA ARG A 29 9.33 -5.18 6.76
C ARG A 29 9.31 -3.80 7.38
N MET A 30 9.14 -2.80 6.53
CA MET A 30 9.04 -1.40 6.92
C MET A 30 7.98 -0.72 6.05
N GLN A 31 6.72 -0.89 6.45
CA GLN A 31 5.62 -0.20 5.80
C GLN A 31 5.65 1.28 6.17
N HIS A 32 5.67 2.17 5.20
CA HIS A 32 5.88 3.60 5.41
C HIS A 32 4.89 4.48 4.66
N GLU A 33 4.23 3.96 3.63
CA GLU A 33 3.27 4.70 2.83
C GLU A 33 2.01 3.88 2.60
N LEU A 34 0.86 4.52 2.70
CA LEU A 34 -0.46 3.91 2.47
C LEU A 34 -1.27 4.81 1.56
N ALA A 35 -1.94 4.21 0.58
CA ALA A 35 -2.96 4.86 -0.23
C ALA A 35 -4.23 4.01 -0.28
N VAL A 36 -5.36 4.64 -0.51
CA VAL A 36 -6.65 3.96 -0.60
C VAL A 36 -7.37 4.34 -1.88
N GLY A 37 -8.05 3.38 -2.49
CA GLY A 37 -8.83 3.54 -3.71
C GLY A 37 -9.30 2.18 -4.20
N ASP A 38 -10.27 2.16 -5.08
CA ASP A 38 -10.67 0.93 -5.77
C ASP A 38 -9.61 0.62 -6.84
N VAL A 39 -8.80 -0.41 -6.64
CA VAL A 39 -7.72 -0.79 -7.57
C VAL A 39 -7.98 -2.10 -8.30
N ASN A 40 -9.18 -2.68 -8.11
CA ASN A 40 -9.58 -3.92 -8.77
C ASN A 40 -10.91 -3.79 -9.54
N GLY A 41 -11.59 -2.64 -9.47
CA GLY A 41 -12.83 -2.35 -10.19
C GLY A 41 -14.07 -2.96 -9.57
N ASP A 42 -14.03 -3.38 -8.30
CA ASP A 42 -15.16 -4.00 -7.62
C ASP A 42 -16.07 -3.01 -6.88
N SER A 43 -15.76 -1.72 -6.96
CA SER A 43 -16.44 -0.60 -6.30
C SER A 43 -16.29 -0.56 -4.78
N TYR A 44 -15.42 -1.37 -4.21
CA TYR A 44 -15.01 -1.27 -2.81
C TYR A 44 -13.63 -0.60 -2.72
N THR A 45 -13.38 0.06 -1.62
CA THR A 45 -12.08 0.67 -1.38
C THR A 45 -11.06 -0.40 -1.03
N ASP A 46 -9.94 -0.42 -1.72
CA ASP A 46 -8.76 -1.20 -1.38
C ASP A 46 -7.73 -0.31 -0.67
N MET A 47 -6.75 -0.94 -0.06
CA MET A 47 -5.61 -0.28 0.54
C MET A 47 -4.32 -0.81 -0.09
N VAL A 48 -3.47 0.10 -0.53
CA VAL A 48 -2.15 -0.20 -1.08
C VAL A 48 -1.08 0.28 -0.11
N SER A 49 -0.16 -0.59 0.23
CA SER A 49 0.94 -0.33 1.14
C SER A 49 2.28 -0.45 0.44
N LEU A 50 3.20 0.47 0.73
CA LEU A 50 4.61 0.34 0.35
C LEU A 50 5.45 -0.10 1.53
N ASP A 51 6.32 -1.06 1.27
CA ASP A 51 7.29 -1.60 2.20
C ASP A 51 8.70 -1.27 1.71
N ALA A 52 9.38 -0.36 2.41
CA ALA A 52 10.77 0.01 2.08
C ALA A 52 11.77 -1.07 2.48
N GLY A 53 11.46 -1.86 3.50
CA GLY A 53 12.34 -2.92 4.01
C GLY A 53 12.57 -4.04 3.00
N GLU A 54 11.51 -4.54 2.40
CA GLU A 54 11.54 -5.59 1.37
C GLU A 54 11.29 -5.05 -0.04
N GLN A 55 11.06 -3.75 -0.18
CA GLN A 55 10.78 -3.07 -1.46
C GLN A 55 9.59 -3.67 -2.20
N MET A 56 8.51 -3.85 -1.46
CA MET A 56 7.28 -4.44 -1.94
C MET A 56 6.14 -3.43 -2.02
N LEU A 57 5.25 -3.67 -2.97
CA LEU A 57 3.89 -3.15 -2.96
C LEU A 57 2.97 -4.27 -2.52
N GLU A 58 2.06 -3.97 -1.60
CA GLU A 58 1.06 -4.90 -1.09
C GLU A 58 -0.34 -4.31 -1.25
N ILE A 59 -1.29 -5.13 -1.67
CA ILE A 59 -2.69 -4.76 -1.86
C ILE A 59 -3.54 -5.55 -0.88
N PHE A 60 -4.38 -4.83 -0.15
CA PHE A 60 -5.38 -5.36 0.76
C PHE A 60 -6.76 -4.93 0.28
N SER A 61 -7.61 -5.87 -0.02
CA SER A 61 -8.97 -5.62 -0.48
C SER A 61 -9.97 -5.74 0.66
N PHE A 62 -10.98 -4.86 0.65
CA PHE A 62 -12.06 -4.93 1.61
C PHE A 62 -13.22 -5.71 1.02
N ALA A 63 -13.61 -6.78 1.69
CA ALA A 63 -14.81 -7.51 1.35
C ALA A 63 -16.07 -6.68 1.66
N LYS A 64 -17.18 -6.99 1.02
CA LYS A 64 -18.51 -6.38 1.30
C LYS A 64 -18.89 -6.40 2.79
N SER A 65 -18.37 -7.37 3.55
CA SER A 65 -18.54 -7.45 5.00
C SER A 65 -17.73 -6.40 5.78
N GLY A 66 -16.90 -5.60 5.12
CA GLY A 66 -15.92 -4.68 5.74
C GLY A 66 -14.65 -5.38 6.23
N LYS A 67 -14.53 -6.70 5.99
CA LYS A 67 -13.31 -7.43 6.36
C LYS A 67 -12.21 -7.17 5.35
N MET A 68 -11.05 -6.76 5.85
CA MET A 68 -9.84 -6.60 5.08
C MET A 68 -9.14 -7.94 4.86
N LEU A 69 -8.75 -8.19 3.63
CA LEU A 69 -8.05 -9.40 3.21
C LEU A 69 -6.79 -9.02 2.44
N TYR A 70 -5.70 -9.69 2.75
CA TYR A 70 -4.49 -9.59 1.91
C TYR A 70 -4.81 -10.19 0.54
N ALA A 71 -4.73 -9.37 -0.51
CA ALA A 71 -5.02 -9.81 -1.87
C ALA A 71 -3.76 -10.29 -2.59
N THR A 72 -2.75 -9.44 -2.66
CA THR A 72 -1.48 -9.77 -3.33
C THR A 72 -0.37 -8.82 -2.89
N GLY A 73 0.85 -9.19 -3.22
CA GLY A 73 2.02 -8.34 -3.07
C GLY A 73 3.13 -8.78 -4.00
N PHE A 74 3.93 -7.82 -4.46
CA PHE A 74 5.05 -8.10 -5.34
C PHE A 74 6.22 -7.16 -5.07
N LYS A 75 7.43 -7.63 -5.39
CA LYS A 75 8.63 -6.81 -5.30
C LYS A 75 8.66 -5.80 -6.45
N ILE A 76 8.93 -4.55 -6.10
CA ILE A 76 9.11 -3.46 -7.06
C ILE A 76 10.52 -3.47 -7.63
N PHE A 77 11.49 -3.85 -6.79
CA PHE A 77 12.90 -3.99 -7.18
C PHE A 77 13.42 -5.36 -6.77
N GLU A 78 14.23 -5.96 -7.63
CA GLU A 78 14.88 -7.25 -7.36
C GLU A 78 16.10 -7.09 -6.43
N SER A 79 16.69 -5.90 -6.38
CA SER A 79 17.88 -5.61 -5.58
C SER A 79 17.74 -4.28 -4.85
N LYS A 80 18.22 -4.26 -3.61
CA LYS A 80 18.33 -3.03 -2.81
C LYS A 80 19.52 -2.17 -3.19
N ILE A 81 20.42 -2.69 -4.01
CA ILE A 81 21.64 -1.99 -4.46
C ILE A 81 21.35 -1.33 -5.79
N PHE A 82 21.40 -0.02 -5.82
CA PHE A 82 21.29 0.78 -7.03
C PHE A 82 22.66 1.10 -7.60
N SER A 83 22.69 1.56 -8.86
CA SER A 83 23.93 1.99 -9.51
C SER A 83 24.68 3.00 -8.65
N GLY A 84 25.95 2.72 -8.34
CA GLY A 84 26.77 3.54 -7.44
C GLY A 84 26.95 2.99 -6.03
N GLY A 85 26.37 1.83 -5.71
CA GLY A 85 26.54 1.16 -4.42
C GLY A 85 25.78 1.80 -3.26
N GLU A 86 24.90 2.77 -3.53
CA GLU A 86 24.07 3.41 -2.53
C GLU A 86 22.88 2.52 -2.17
N THR A 87 22.66 2.34 -0.88
CA THR A 87 21.43 1.75 -0.36
C THR A 87 20.38 2.85 -0.32
N ARG A 88 19.29 2.69 -1.06
CA ARG A 88 18.18 3.65 -1.02
C ARG A 88 17.19 3.22 0.03
N GLU A 89 17.33 3.82 1.20
CA GLU A 89 16.31 3.74 2.24
C GLU A 89 15.06 4.46 1.76
N TRP A 90 13.88 4.01 2.17
CA TRP A 90 12.59 4.64 1.85
C TRP A 90 12.23 4.65 0.34
N GLN A 91 12.62 3.64 -0.40
CA GLN A 91 12.20 3.51 -1.78
C GLN A 91 11.38 2.20 -2.00
N PRO A 92 10.29 2.26 -2.76
CA PRO A 92 9.66 3.43 -3.37
C PRO A 92 9.11 4.40 -2.32
N SER A 93 8.96 5.68 -2.67
CA SER A 93 8.72 6.74 -1.68
C SER A 93 7.26 7.17 -1.55
N GLN A 94 6.44 7.02 -2.60
CA GLN A 94 5.07 7.51 -2.61
C GLN A 94 4.18 6.68 -3.54
N ILE A 95 2.89 6.59 -3.17
CA ILE A 95 1.81 6.00 -3.97
C ILE A 95 0.79 7.07 -4.32
N ILE A 96 0.29 7.02 -5.56
CA ILE A 96 -0.87 7.76 -5.99
C ILE A 96 -1.83 6.79 -6.66
N ILE A 97 -3.10 6.81 -6.26
CA ILE A 97 -4.16 6.01 -6.88
C ILE A 97 -5.13 6.97 -7.56
N THR A 98 -5.22 6.89 -8.86
CA THR A 98 -6.12 7.71 -9.68
C THR A 98 -6.21 7.15 -11.09
N ASP A 99 -7.28 7.48 -11.80
CA ASP A 99 -7.42 7.18 -13.24
C ASP A 99 -6.50 8.11 -14.05
N LEU A 100 -5.32 7.60 -14.43
CA LEU A 100 -4.34 8.32 -15.25
C LEU A 100 -4.50 8.05 -16.75
N THR A 101 -5.13 6.91 -17.08
CA THR A 101 -5.31 6.49 -18.47
C THR A 101 -6.65 6.91 -19.06
N ASN A 102 -7.52 7.52 -18.24
CA ASN A 102 -8.86 8.01 -18.59
C ASN A 102 -9.77 6.89 -19.13
N ASP A 103 -9.68 5.72 -18.49
CA ASP A 103 -10.50 4.55 -18.82
C ASP A 103 -11.55 4.21 -17.75
N ASN A 104 -11.72 5.09 -16.76
CA ASN A 104 -12.57 4.99 -15.58
C ASN A 104 -12.15 3.91 -14.56
N ASN A 105 -10.94 3.42 -14.68
CA ASN A 105 -10.33 2.56 -13.67
C ASN A 105 -9.19 3.31 -12.97
N ASN A 106 -8.97 3.02 -11.70
CA ASN A 106 -7.86 3.63 -10.99
C ASN A 106 -6.56 2.87 -11.27
N ASP A 107 -5.56 3.62 -11.69
CA ASP A 107 -4.20 3.13 -11.83
C ASP A 107 -3.41 3.36 -10.54
N ILE A 108 -2.32 2.63 -10.36
CA ILE A 108 -1.36 2.85 -9.28
C ILE A 108 -0.09 3.47 -9.87
N LEU A 109 0.23 4.69 -9.44
CA LEU A 109 1.47 5.36 -9.77
C LEU A 109 2.41 5.32 -8.56
N LEU A 110 3.61 4.80 -8.76
CA LEU A 110 4.66 4.80 -7.75
C LEU A 110 5.74 5.81 -8.12
N LEU A 111 6.10 6.62 -7.14
CA LEU A 111 7.26 7.50 -7.22
C LEU A 111 8.47 6.78 -6.63
N SER A 112 9.49 6.60 -7.43
CA SER A 112 10.78 6.09 -7.01
C SER A 112 11.87 7.12 -7.35
N HIS A 113 13.05 7.02 -6.75
CA HIS A 113 14.12 8.00 -6.85
C HIS A 113 14.40 8.48 -8.29
N ASP A 114 14.45 7.58 -9.24
CA ASP A 114 14.90 7.85 -10.61
C ASP A 114 13.81 7.62 -11.67
N ARG A 115 12.59 7.21 -11.24
CA ARG A 115 11.52 6.85 -12.18
C ARG A 115 10.13 6.90 -11.57
N LEU A 116 9.15 6.99 -12.44
CA LEU A 116 7.75 6.73 -12.15
C LEU A 116 7.38 5.36 -12.70
N LEU A 117 6.70 4.55 -11.90
CA LEU A 117 6.18 3.26 -12.31
C LEU A 117 4.66 3.34 -12.32
N LEU A 118 4.07 3.09 -13.48
CA LEU A 118 2.63 3.08 -13.66
C LEU A 118 2.14 1.64 -13.80
N TYR A 119 1.28 1.22 -12.88
CA TYR A 119 0.55 -0.05 -12.94
C TYR A 119 -0.88 0.26 -13.35
N ARG A 120 -1.22 -0.07 -14.58
CA ARG A 120 -2.57 0.07 -15.11
C ARG A 120 -3.46 -1.06 -14.63
N GLN A 121 -4.69 -0.70 -14.29
CA GLN A 121 -5.74 -1.66 -14.05
C GLN A 121 -6.29 -2.23 -15.37
#